data_4bedc0150c33b2f97ce7fb0b4b289485
#
_entry.id   4bedc0150c33b2f97ce7fb0b4b289485
#
_cell.length_a   1.000
_cell.length_b   1.000
_cell.length_c   1.000
_cell.angle_alpha   90.00
_cell.angle_beta   90.00
_cell.angle_gamma   90.00
#
_symmetry.space_group_name_H-M   'P 1'
#
loop_
_entity.id
_entity.type
_entity.pdbx_description
1 polymer ?
#
loop_
_entity_poly.entity_id
_entity_poly.type
_entity_poly.pdbx_seq_one_letter_code
_entity_poly.pdbx_strand_id
1 'polypeptide(L)'
;LRKRVIVVAVAAVLAVAGAAGCWNPFSPDTTPGDDVQYYNPADSAWKVLKNLEYAYVSRDLTHYTECFRSDFEFHLLEVDWDDYDGDGLIDQYWGQDIEEDFHQQMFASVTAIELTLTGTQESPWSGDSTGEALQLSRTFDLKVYTDGAHTTGYRASGNALFICRPDSTGEWYVWQWWDDSDT
;
A
#
# COMPACT_ATOMS: atom_id res chain seq x y z
N LEU A 1 19.30 -14.56 4.59
CA LEU A 1 19.84 -13.31 4.02
C LEU A 1 18.92 -12.66 2.99
N ARG A 2 17.92 -13.36 2.45
CA ARG A 2 16.96 -12.84 1.45
C ARG A 2 15.65 -12.31 2.06
N LYS A 3 15.34 -12.65 3.30
CA LYS A 3 14.05 -12.35 3.97
C LYS A 3 13.93 -10.93 4.56
N ARG A 4 15.02 -10.19 4.61
CA ARG A 4 15.01 -8.77 5.06
C ARG A 4 14.78 -7.77 3.93
N VAL A 5 14.36 -8.24 2.74
CA VAL A 5 14.41 -7.41 1.53
C VAL A 5 13.19 -6.50 1.39
N ILE A 6 12.01 -6.84 1.91
CA ILE A 6 10.81 -6.02 1.69
C ILE A 6 10.69 -4.92 2.74
N VAL A 7 10.77 -5.22 4.03
CA VAL A 7 10.81 -4.18 5.07
C VAL A 7 12.14 -3.41 5.00
N VAL A 8 13.27 -4.09 4.68
CA VAL A 8 14.55 -3.43 4.43
C VAL A 8 14.55 -2.65 3.11
N ALA A 9 13.75 -3.00 2.09
CA ALA A 9 13.63 -2.19 0.89
C ALA A 9 12.97 -0.83 1.18
N VAL A 10 11.92 -0.80 1.98
CA VAL A 10 11.31 0.46 2.44
C VAL A 10 12.25 1.20 3.40
N ALA A 11 12.90 0.50 4.35
CA ALA A 11 13.85 1.11 5.29
C ALA A 11 15.21 1.50 4.64
N ALA A 12 15.69 0.77 3.62
CA ALA A 12 16.95 1.10 2.93
C ALA A 12 16.82 2.32 2.01
N VAL A 13 15.63 2.62 1.49
CA VAL A 13 15.37 3.87 0.77
C VAL A 13 15.53 5.07 1.70
N LEU A 14 15.24 4.92 2.98
CA LEU A 14 15.37 5.99 3.99
C LEU A 14 16.82 6.38 4.31
N ALA A 15 17.79 5.48 4.16
CA ALA A 15 19.18 5.72 4.53
C ALA A 15 20.00 6.48 3.45
N VAL A 16 19.53 6.58 2.20
CA VAL A 16 20.27 7.18 1.08
C VAL A 16 19.78 8.58 0.74
N ALA A 17 18.62 9.01 1.20
CA ALA A 17 18.03 10.32 0.88
C ALA A 17 18.71 11.55 1.55
N GLY A 18 19.79 11.35 2.30
CA GLY A 18 20.48 12.42 3.07
C GLY A 18 21.45 13.33 2.29
N ALA A 19 21.68 13.15 0.99
CA ALA A 19 22.68 13.95 0.28
C ALA A 19 22.36 14.06 -1.23
N ALA A 20 21.55 15.02 -1.63
CA ALA A 20 21.70 15.85 -2.85
C ALA A 20 20.34 16.46 -3.26
N GLY A 21 19.92 17.48 -2.56
CA GLY A 21 18.87 18.38 -3.03
C GLY A 21 19.36 19.27 -4.16
N CYS A 22 19.31 18.85 -5.40
CA CYS A 22 19.34 19.74 -6.54
C CYS A 22 17.89 19.92 -7.04
N TRP A 23 17.26 20.99 -6.60
CA TRP A 23 16.03 21.46 -7.22
C TRP A 23 16.31 21.77 -8.69
N ASN A 24 15.74 20.96 -9.58
CA ASN A 24 15.81 21.16 -11.03
C ASN A 24 14.50 21.83 -11.49
N PRO A 25 14.48 23.15 -11.78
CA PRO A 25 13.29 23.86 -12.22
C PRO A 25 12.78 23.43 -13.62
N PHE A 26 13.50 22.52 -14.30
CA PHE A 26 13.14 21.99 -15.62
C PHE A 26 12.83 20.48 -15.58
N SER A 27 12.65 19.90 -14.39
CA SER A 27 12.04 18.56 -14.34
C SER A 27 10.65 18.68 -14.97
N PRO A 28 10.34 17.93 -16.03
CA PRO A 28 8.96 17.85 -16.46
C PRO A 28 8.16 17.34 -15.26
N ASP A 29 7.07 18.03 -14.97
CA ASP A 29 6.08 17.58 -14.00
C ASP A 29 5.54 16.25 -14.54
N THR A 30 6.19 15.15 -14.18
CA THR A 30 5.68 13.80 -14.40
C THR A 30 4.72 13.47 -13.26
N THR A 31 3.77 14.36 -13.02
CA THR A 31 2.54 13.97 -12.38
C THR A 31 1.93 12.92 -13.31
N PRO A 32 1.76 11.67 -12.88
CA PRO A 32 1.04 10.68 -13.67
C PRO A 32 -0.28 11.31 -14.06
N GLY A 33 -0.62 11.29 -15.34
CA GLY A 33 -1.55 12.18 -15.99
C GLY A 33 -2.88 12.38 -15.27
N ASP A 34 -3.45 13.55 -15.49
CA ASP A 34 -4.75 14.06 -15.00
C ASP A 34 -5.98 13.18 -15.32
N ASP A 35 -5.80 11.92 -15.72
CA ASP A 35 -6.84 11.00 -16.18
C ASP A 35 -7.14 9.83 -15.22
N VAL A 36 -6.56 9.79 -14.01
CA VAL A 36 -6.92 8.76 -13.03
C VAL A 36 -8.28 9.12 -12.42
N GLN A 37 -9.30 8.43 -12.85
CA GLN A 37 -10.64 8.60 -12.31
C GLN A 37 -10.84 7.66 -11.13
N TYR A 38 -10.73 8.19 -9.92
CA TYR A 38 -11.12 7.47 -8.71
C TYR A 38 -12.63 7.22 -8.66
N TYR A 39 -12.99 6.08 -8.09
CA TYR A 39 -14.40 5.78 -7.77
C TYR A 39 -14.78 6.54 -6.50
N ASN A 40 -15.67 7.50 -6.63
CA ASN A 40 -16.18 8.29 -5.50
C ASN A 40 -17.70 8.46 -5.62
N PRO A 41 -18.49 7.79 -4.74
CA PRO A 41 -18.05 6.88 -3.69
C PRO A 41 -17.55 5.52 -4.22
N ALA A 42 -16.68 4.86 -3.46
CA ALA A 42 -16.32 3.47 -3.68
C ALA A 42 -17.44 2.58 -3.11
N ASP A 43 -18.44 2.26 -3.91
CA ASP A 43 -19.68 1.55 -3.51
C ASP A 43 -19.54 0.03 -3.53
N SER A 44 -18.32 -0.49 -3.66
CA SER A 44 -18.02 -1.92 -3.68
C SER A 44 -16.55 -2.20 -3.37
N ALA A 45 -16.27 -3.39 -2.83
CA ALA A 45 -14.94 -3.80 -2.40
C ALA A 45 -13.89 -3.71 -3.51
N TRP A 46 -14.23 -4.12 -4.75
CA TRP A 46 -13.29 -4.05 -5.86
C TRP A 46 -12.96 -2.59 -6.28
N LYS A 47 -13.89 -1.64 -6.07
CA LYS A 47 -13.65 -0.22 -6.39
C LYS A 47 -12.66 0.42 -5.42
N VAL A 48 -12.74 0.11 -4.13
CA VAL A 48 -11.75 0.61 -3.17
C VAL A 48 -10.37 0.05 -3.47
N LEU A 49 -10.25 -1.24 -3.83
CA LEU A 49 -8.96 -1.79 -4.24
C LEU A 49 -8.43 -1.16 -5.53
N LYS A 50 -9.32 -0.76 -6.44
CA LYS A 50 -8.91 -0.05 -7.65
C LYS A 50 -8.45 1.36 -7.36
N ASN A 51 -9.10 2.04 -6.42
CA ASN A 51 -8.62 3.33 -5.90
C ASN A 51 -7.25 3.20 -5.25
N LEU A 52 -7.06 2.17 -4.42
CA LEU A 52 -5.77 1.85 -3.80
C LEU A 52 -4.66 1.68 -4.85
N GLU A 53 -4.90 0.86 -5.89
CA GLU A 53 -3.97 0.65 -6.99
C GLU A 53 -3.62 1.96 -7.70
N TYR A 54 -4.62 2.78 -8.01
CA TYR A 54 -4.42 4.07 -8.66
C TYR A 54 -3.63 5.05 -7.78
N ALA A 55 -3.98 5.18 -6.51
CA ALA A 55 -3.31 6.05 -5.56
C ALA A 55 -1.84 5.64 -5.37
N TYR A 56 -1.57 4.35 -5.34
CA TYR A 56 -0.23 3.80 -5.24
C TYR A 56 0.63 4.15 -6.46
N VAL A 57 0.12 3.90 -7.66
CA VAL A 57 0.82 4.19 -8.94
C VAL A 57 1.04 5.69 -9.11
N SER A 58 0.05 6.51 -8.76
CA SER A 58 0.16 7.97 -8.84
C SER A 58 0.92 8.60 -7.67
N ARG A 59 1.25 7.83 -6.64
CA ARG A 59 1.86 8.30 -5.39
C ARG A 59 1.01 9.38 -4.71
N ASP A 60 -0.28 9.22 -4.78
CA ASP A 60 -1.28 10.13 -4.21
C ASP A 60 -1.62 9.68 -2.79
N LEU A 61 -0.90 10.24 -1.80
CA LEU A 61 -1.08 9.87 -0.40
C LEU A 61 -2.51 10.15 0.09
N THR A 62 -3.14 11.23 -0.40
CA THR A 62 -4.48 11.61 0.03
C THR A 62 -5.49 10.53 -0.35
N HIS A 63 -5.55 10.15 -1.63
CA HIS A 63 -6.47 9.10 -2.06
C HIS A 63 -6.07 7.71 -1.55
N TYR A 64 -4.77 7.50 -1.27
CA TYR A 64 -4.30 6.27 -0.64
C TYR A 64 -4.89 6.13 0.76
N THR A 65 -4.76 7.14 1.60
CA THR A 65 -5.26 7.11 2.98
C THR A 65 -6.79 7.09 3.06
N GLU A 66 -7.48 7.66 2.06
CA GLU A 66 -8.93 7.56 1.95
C GLU A 66 -9.46 6.14 1.72
N CYS A 67 -8.60 5.22 1.24
CA CYS A 67 -8.97 3.81 1.11
C CYS A 67 -9.12 3.09 2.44
N PHE A 68 -8.68 3.68 3.54
CA PHE A 68 -8.68 3.09 4.89
C PHE A 68 -9.58 3.87 5.84
N ARG A 69 -9.76 3.34 7.05
CA ARG A 69 -10.38 4.02 8.20
C ARG A 69 -9.51 3.80 9.43
N SER A 70 -9.79 4.52 10.50
CA SER A 70 -9.01 4.49 11.75
C SER A 70 -8.92 3.12 12.44
N ASP A 71 -9.70 2.16 11.99
CA ASP A 71 -9.69 0.77 12.46
C ASP A 71 -9.00 -0.20 11.48
N PHE A 72 -8.23 0.34 10.54
CA PHE A 72 -7.42 -0.43 9.60
C PHE A 72 -6.30 -1.19 10.32
N GLU A 73 -6.03 -2.41 9.85
CA GLU A 73 -4.93 -3.26 10.32
C GLU A 73 -4.17 -3.83 9.12
N PHE A 74 -2.88 -3.56 9.05
CA PHE A 74 -1.96 -4.25 8.15
C PHE A 74 -1.30 -5.39 8.91
N HIS A 75 -1.59 -6.63 8.54
CA HIS A 75 -1.07 -7.83 9.18
C HIS A 75 0.23 -8.28 8.53
N LEU A 76 1.25 -8.40 9.35
CA LEU A 76 2.62 -8.75 8.97
C LEU A 76 2.83 -10.25 8.91
N LEU A 77 3.77 -10.69 8.07
CA LEU A 77 4.35 -12.02 8.19
C LEU A 77 5.13 -12.13 9.51
N GLU A 78 5.14 -13.32 10.12
CA GLU A 78 5.86 -13.58 11.39
C GLU A 78 7.35 -13.17 11.33
N VAL A 79 7.95 -13.26 10.15
CA VAL A 79 9.37 -12.90 9.94
C VAL A 79 9.63 -11.40 9.95
N ASP A 80 8.59 -10.61 9.82
CA ASP A 80 8.62 -9.14 9.76
C ASP A 80 8.05 -8.51 11.02
N TRP A 81 7.66 -9.29 12.02
CA TRP A 81 7.21 -8.76 13.31
C TRP A 81 8.34 -7.99 14.00
N ASP A 82 8.07 -6.76 14.40
CA ASP A 82 9.02 -5.87 15.08
C ASP A 82 8.25 -4.89 15.97
N ASP A 83 8.93 -4.05 16.70
CA ASP A 83 8.37 -2.97 17.51
C ASP A 83 8.27 -1.70 16.62
N TYR A 84 7.14 -1.52 15.96
CA TYR A 84 6.94 -0.45 14.97
C TYR A 84 6.50 0.88 15.59
N ASP A 85 5.83 0.84 16.75
CA ASP A 85 5.36 2.04 17.45
C ASP A 85 6.31 2.51 18.56
N GLY A 86 7.33 1.72 18.89
CA GLY A 86 8.38 2.03 19.85
C GLY A 86 7.95 1.85 21.31
N ASP A 87 6.93 1.06 21.58
CA ASP A 87 6.42 0.80 22.93
C ASP A 87 7.17 -0.33 23.65
N GLY A 88 8.06 -1.03 22.96
CA GLY A 88 8.87 -2.15 23.46
C GLY A 88 8.19 -3.51 23.35
N LEU A 89 7.05 -3.61 22.70
CA LEU A 89 6.36 -4.85 22.37
C LEU A 89 6.55 -5.20 20.90
N ILE A 90 6.28 -6.44 20.55
CA ILE A 90 6.36 -6.90 19.16
C ILE A 90 5.00 -6.80 18.52
N ASP A 91 4.91 -6.01 17.45
CA ASP A 91 3.70 -5.84 16.66
C ASP A 91 3.55 -6.95 15.63
N GLN A 92 2.34 -7.46 15.51
CA GLN A 92 1.93 -8.42 14.48
C GLN A 92 1.18 -7.73 13.35
N TYR A 93 0.73 -6.52 13.59
CA TYR A 93 0.06 -5.63 12.65
C TYR A 93 0.29 -4.18 13.07
N TRP A 94 0.08 -3.25 12.14
CA TRP A 94 0.05 -1.82 12.42
C TRP A 94 -1.24 -1.17 11.92
N GLY A 95 -1.54 0.01 12.43
CA GLY A 95 -2.71 0.80 12.08
C GLY A 95 -2.48 1.76 10.91
N GLN A 96 -3.53 2.54 10.60
CA GLN A 96 -3.54 3.50 9.51
C GLN A 96 -2.44 4.57 9.64
N ASP A 97 -2.12 5.02 10.84
CA ASP A 97 -1.12 6.06 11.10
C ASP A 97 0.30 5.62 10.70
N ILE A 98 0.70 4.42 11.08
CA ILE A 98 2.01 3.85 10.68
C ILE A 98 2.02 3.58 9.17
N GLU A 99 0.93 3.06 8.61
CA GLU A 99 0.78 2.82 7.19
C GLU A 99 0.93 4.12 6.36
N GLU A 100 0.31 5.22 6.83
CA GLU A 100 0.42 6.53 6.21
C GLU A 100 1.85 7.06 6.26
N ASP A 101 2.51 6.97 7.42
CA ASP A 101 3.89 7.43 7.59
C ASP A 101 4.87 6.68 6.68
N PHE A 102 4.73 5.37 6.54
CA PHE A 102 5.53 4.57 5.61
C PHE A 102 5.32 5.00 4.16
N HIS A 103 4.07 5.17 3.75
CA HIS A 103 3.76 5.53 2.35
C HIS A 103 4.12 6.97 2.04
N GLN A 104 3.97 7.90 2.98
CA GLN A 104 4.44 9.28 2.82
C GLN A 104 5.95 9.32 2.49
N GLN A 105 6.74 8.57 3.26
CA GLN A 105 8.19 8.50 3.06
C GLN A 105 8.54 7.78 1.75
N MET A 106 7.88 6.68 1.44
CA MET A 106 8.10 5.94 0.20
C MET A 106 7.75 6.79 -1.02
N PHE A 107 6.55 7.38 -1.07
CA PHE A 107 6.10 8.19 -2.21
C PHE A 107 6.98 9.42 -2.46
N ALA A 108 7.54 10.00 -1.38
CA ALA A 108 8.48 11.12 -1.49
C ALA A 108 9.87 10.70 -1.99
N SER A 109 10.28 9.45 -1.78
CA SER A 109 11.64 8.97 -2.07
C SER A 109 11.79 8.27 -3.43
N VAL A 110 10.69 7.94 -4.10
CA VAL A 110 10.70 7.17 -5.36
C VAL A 110 10.28 8.02 -6.55
N THR A 111 10.75 7.66 -7.74
CA THR A 111 10.46 8.39 -8.98
C THR A 111 9.23 7.85 -9.70
N ALA A 112 8.99 6.54 -9.60
CA ALA A 112 7.81 5.90 -10.18
C ALA A 112 7.46 4.61 -9.44
N ILE A 113 6.20 4.23 -9.53
CA ILE A 113 5.67 2.97 -9.01
C ILE A 113 4.82 2.33 -10.11
N GLU A 114 5.03 1.03 -10.33
CA GLU A 114 4.13 0.17 -11.10
C GLU A 114 3.53 -0.84 -10.13
N LEU A 115 2.22 -0.86 -9.98
CA LEU A 115 1.49 -1.85 -9.21
C LEU A 115 0.41 -2.46 -10.08
N THR A 116 0.32 -3.77 -10.06
CA THR A 116 -0.77 -4.51 -10.69
C THR A 116 -1.37 -5.47 -9.67
N LEU A 117 -2.67 -5.32 -9.41
CA LEU A 117 -3.46 -6.24 -8.62
C LEU A 117 -4.31 -7.10 -9.56
N THR A 118 -4.08 -8.41 -9.54
CA THR A 118 -4.83 -9.38 -10.38
C THR A 118 -5.61 -10.36 -9.52
N GLY A 119 -6.65 -10.96 -10.12
CA GLY A 119 -7.56 -11.88 -9.44
C GLY A 119 -8.94 -11.24 -9.23
N THR A 120 -9.95 -12.09 -9.24
CA THR A 120 -11.35 -11.67 -9.12
C THR A 120 -12.08 -12.44 -8.01
N GLN A 121 -11.35 -13.22 -7.22
CA GLN A 121 -11.96 -14.01 -6.17
C GLN A 121 -12.40 -13.12 -5.02
N GLU A 122 -13.69 -13.17 -4.72
CA GLU A 122 -14.33 -12.46 -3.62
C GLU A 122 -15.25 -13.45 -2.90
N SER A 123 -15.27 -13.41 -1.59
CA SER A 123 -16.17 -14.22 -0.77
C SER A 123 -16.45 -13.53 0.56
N PRO A 124 -17.57 -13.85 1.23
CA PRO A 124 -17.85 -13.34 2.56
C PRO A 124 -16.71 -13.66 3.53
N TRP A 125 -16.34 -12.68 4.38
CA TRP A 125 -15.36 -12.88 5.42
C TRP A 125 -15.99 -13.51 6.66
N SER A 126 -15.52 -14.70 7.04
CA SER A 126 -16.10 -15.45 8.16
C SER A 126 -15.81 -14.85 9.55
N GLY A 127 -14.84 -13.96 9.64
CA GLY A 127 -14.50 -13.22 10.88
C GLY A 127 -15.42 -12.05 11.20
N ASP A 128 -16.29 -11.67 10.25
CA ASP A 128 -17.25 -10.59 10.45
C ASP A 128 -18.63 -11.14 10.89
N SER A 129 -19.03 -10.79 12.11
CA SER A 129 -20.33 -11.18 12.67
C SER A 129 -21.54 -10.48 12.01
N THR A 130 -21.30 -9.37 11.30
CA THR A 130 -22.34 -8.64 10.56
C THR A 130 -22.63 -9.29 9.21
N GLY A 131 -21.66 -10.00 8.65
CA GLY A 131 -21.74 -10.64 7.33
C GLY A 131 -21.61 -9.64 6.18
N GLU A 132 -21.19 -8.41 6.43
CA GLU A 132 -21.03 -7.36 5.42
C GLU A 132 -19.64 -7.34 4.80
N ALA A 133 -18.62 -7.83 5.53
CA ALA A 133 -17.25 -7.83 5.06
C ALA A 133 -17.01 -8.91 3.98
N LEU A 134 -16.23 -8.52 2.98
CA LEU A 134 -15.76 -9.41 1.92
C LEU A 134 -14.24 -9.58 2.02
N GLN A 135 -13.77 -10.79 1.76
CA GLN A 135 -12.37 -11.05 1.53
C GLN A 135 -12.07 -11.11 0.03
N LEU A 136 -10.99 -10.44 -0.37
CA LEU A 136 -10.52 -10.35 -1.75
C LEU A 136 -9.08 -10.83 -1.81
N SER A 137 -8.85 -11.99 -2.41
CA SER A 137 -7.49 -12.46 -2.69
C SER A 137 -7.00 -11.86 -3.99
N ARG A 138 -5.79 -11.29 -3.97
CA ARG A 138 -5.13 -10.67 -5.12
C ARG A 138 -3.69 -11.13 -5.22
N THR A 139 -3.25 -11.41 -6.43
CA THR A 139 -1.82 -11.51 -6.73
C THR A 139 -1.34 -10.13 -7.11
N PHE A 140 -0.22 -9.70 -6.53
CA PHE A 140 0.39 -8.41 -6.83
C PHE A 140 1.75 -8.55 -7.52
N ASP A 141 2.06 -7.58 -8.37
CA ASP A 141 3.40 -7.31 -8.91
C ASP A 141 3.68 -5.82 -8.72
N LEU A 142 4.57 -5.51 -7.79
CA LEU A 142 4.97 -4.16 -7.42
C LEU A 142 6.39 -3.91 -7.89
N LYS A 143 6.60 -2.82 -8.61
CA LYS A 143 7.92 -2.30 -8.95
C LYS A 143 8.02 -0.85 -8.49
N VAL A 144 9.08 -0.55 -7.81
CA VAL A 144 9.36 0.78 -7.26
C VAL A 144 10.69 1.25 -7.82
N TYR A 145 10.70 2.38 -8.51
CA TYR A 145 11.88 2.93 -9.18
C TYR A 145 12.43 4.13 -8.41
N THR A 146 13.75 4.14 -8.24
CA THR A 146 14.47 5.22 -7.55
C THR A 146 15.18 6.18 -8.50
N ASP A 147 15.15 5.88 -9.80
CA ASP A 147 15.75 6.71 -10.86
C ASP A 147 14.73 7.02 -11.97
N GLY A 148 14.88 8.18 -12.62
CA GLY A 148 13.98 8.61 -13.69
C GLY A 148 14.10 7.79 -14.99
N ALA A 149 15.12 6.93 -15.12
CA ALA A 149 15.28 6.03 -16.26
C ALA A 149 14.64 4.66 -16.04
N HIS A 150 14.05 4.43 -14.86
CA HIS A 150 13.45 3.16 -14.45
C HIS A 150 14.40 1.96 -14.54
N THR A 151 15.69 2.17 -14.22
CA THR A 151 16.73 1.15 -14.30
C THR A 151 17.15 0.63 -12.92
N THR A 152 16.87 1.41 -11.88
CA THR A 152 17.23 1.09 -10.50
C THR A 152 15.97 1.11 -9.63
N GLY A 153 15.79 0.08 -8.83
CA GLY A 153 14.61 -0.02 -7.96
C GLY A 153 14.46 -1.38 -7.31
N TYR A 154 13.27 -1.63 -6.84
CA TYR A 154 12.89 -2.85 -6.12
C TYR A 154 11.67 -3.46 -6.77
N ARG A 155 11.54 -4.78 -6.67
CA ARG A 155 10.37 -5.52 -7.10
C ARG A 155 9.94 -6.46 -5.98
N ALA A 156 8.63 -6.47 -5.72
CA ALA A 156 7.98 -7.44 -4.86
C ALA A 156 6.81 -8.07 -5.62
N SER A 157 6.56 -9.34 -5.37
CA SER A 157 5.40 -10.04 -5.93
C SER A 157 4.93 -11.11 -4.94
N GLY A 158 3.67 -11.47 -5.02
CA GLY A 158 3.10 -12.45 -4.11
C GLY A 158 1.60 -12.39 -4.13
N ASN A 159 1.01 -12.82 -3.02
CA ASN A 159 -0.42 -12.72 -2.80
C ASN A 159 -0.69 -11.74 -1.66
N ALA A 160 -1.84 -11.10 -1.72
CA ALA A 160 -2.36 -10.25 -0.66
C ALA A 160 -3.82 -10.61 -0.43
N LEU A 161 -4.23 -10.66 0.83
CA LEU A 161 -5.62 -10.83 1.20
C LEU A 161 -6.13 -9.52 1.80
N PHE A 162 -7.11 -8.93 1.12
CA PHE A 162 -7.79 -7.73 1.60
C PHE A 162 -9.14 -8.09 2.18
N ILE A 163 -9.43 -7.58 3.37
CA ILE A 163 -10.76 -7.62 3.95
C ILE A 163 -11.34 -6.23 3.83
N CYS A 164 -12.41 -6.11 3.04
CA CYS A 164 -13.09 -4.85 2.82
C CYS A 164 -14.50 -4.90 3.42
N ARG A 165 -14.98 -3.77 3.92
CA ARG A 165 -16.35 -3.64 4.40
C ARG A 165 -16.92 -2.24 4.11
N PRO A 166 -18.26 -2.07 4.07
CA PRO A 166 -18.86 -0.75 3.97
C PRO A 166 -18.84 -0.05 5.34
N ASP A 167 -18.72 1.27 5.33
CA ASP A 167 -19.00 2.10 6.49
C ASP A 167 -20.50 2.38 6.62
N SER A 168 -20.89 3.19 7.60
CA SER A 168 -22.29 3.54 7.87
C SER A 168 -22.98 4.32 6.75
N THR A 169 -22.22 4.85 5.79
CA THR A 169 -22.73 5.55 4.60
C THR A 169 -22.86 4.63 3.39
N GLY A 170 -22.34 3.40 3.48
CA GLY A 170 -22.27 2.42 2.40
C GLY A 170 -21.02 2.58 1.53
N GLU A 171 -20.08 3.44 1.91
CA GLU A 171 -18.80 3.55 1.23
C GLU A 171 -17.86 2.45 1.73
N TRP A 172 -17.28 1.71 0.79
CA TRP A 172 -16.38 0.61 1.08
C TRP A 172 -14.97 1.11 1.38
N TYR A 173 -14.29 0.42 2.30
CA TYR A 173 -12.90 0.67 2.65
C TYR A 173 -12.17 -0.64 2.94
N VAL A 174 -10.84 -0.61 2.90
CA VAL A 174 -9.98 -1.72 3.31
C VAL A 174 -9.91 -1.68 4.84
N TRP A 175 -10.44 -2.73 5.47
CA TRP A 175 -10.41 -2.88 6.93
C TRP A 175 -9.17 -3.63 7.39
N GLN A 176 -8.79 -4.73 6.67
CA GLN A 176 -7.57 -5.45 6.96
C GLN A 176 -6.83 -5.77 5.67
N TRP A 177 -5.52 -5.75 5.75
CA TRP A 177 -4.63 -6.20 4.68
C TRP A 177 -3.65 -7.22 5.25
N TRP A 178 -3.67 -8.44 4.72
CA TRP A 178 -2.77 -9.52 5.09
C TRP A 178 -1.73 -9.69 3.99
N ASP A 179 -0.46 -9.48 4.35
CA ASP A 179 0.65 -9.77 3.44
C ASP A 179 0.86 -11.29 3.37
N ASP A 180 0.92 -11.83 2.17
CA ASP A 180 1.25 -13.22 1.86
C ASP A 180 2.22 -13.20 0.66
N SER A 181 3.22 -12.32 0.76
CA SER A 181 4.24 -12.17 -0.27
C SER A 181 5.13 -13.39 -0.36
N ASP A 182 5.52 -13.74 -1.58
CA ASP A 182 6.49 -14.79 -1.86
C ASP A 182 7.87 -14.37 -1.31
N THR A 183 8.39 -15.10 -0.34
CA THR A 183 9.68 -14.85 0.31
C THR A 183 10.83 -15.55 -0.41
#